data_37f5f630790264ed4e03a0e284e5d058
#
_entry.id   37f5f630790264ed4e03a0e284e5d058
#
_cell.length_a   1.000
_cell.length_b   1.000
_cell.length_c   1.000
_cell.angle_alpha   90.00
_cell.angle_beta   90.00
_cell.angle_gamma   90.00
#
_symmetry.space_group_name_H-M   'P 1'
#
loop_
_entity.id
_entity.type
_entity.pdbx_description
1 polymer ?
#
loop_
_entity_poly.entity_id
_entity_poly.type
_entity_poly.pdbx_seq_one_letter_code
_entity_poly.pdbx_strand_id
1 'polypeptide(L)'
;MSEWRTLIVDDEETYARGLQRLLGRRGIEADVAITAAEGLLRARRHPYILILLDHMLPDGSGLDLIGPLRQSKPAPAVLMMTAYGTIENAVEAMRRGATDYVPKSTELPDVVERVVEAERVARAARQIPASPASAASSNLAQAFLGESTRMREVRARIAEVAASPDTTVLLSGESGTGKGIAARAIHTLSSRAGEPFVAIDCVALPTPLAESELFGHEKGAFTGAERQKPGRLEMAGRGTVLLDEIGDMEFPLQGKLLRVLEERTFERVGGVRPVAFDARVIAASHRDLSELVSEKKFRLDLFHRLSVFPIHLPPLRSRGSDDILLLAQHFLGEFASRLGKTLTLSREVSDLLTHYDFPGNVRELRNLMERAVILASPTSTEFTPDLLPPRVAEITLQRQLAPLTAQSDRGLTVTFEPGRDTLENLERRLLEEALRMAGGKKVKAAEILGISRFALLRRVEKFGL
;
A
#
# COMPACT_ATOMS: atom_id res chain seq x y z
N MET A 1 -22.05 23.53 -20.05
CA MET A 1 -22.71 22.24 -20.34
C MET A 1 -21.62 21.19 -20.40
N SER A 2 -21.74 20.13 -19.65
CA SER A 2 -20.69 19.08 -19.53
C SER A 2 -20.55 18.34 -20.85
N GLU A 3 -19.39 18.37 -21.47
CA GLU A 3 -19.06 17.74 -22.75
C GLU A 3 -19.06 16.19 -22.69
N TRP A 4 -19.24 15.62 -21.50
CA TRP A 4 -19.09 14.20 -21.21
C TRP A 4 -20.32 13.60 -20.57
N ARG A 5 -20.84 12.49 -21.11
CA ARG A 5 -22.04 11.77 -20.65
C ARG A 5 -21.70 10.37 -20.19
N THR A 6 -22.61 9.79 -19.42
CA THR A 6 -22.60 8.36 -19.04
C THR A 6 -23.58 7.62 -19.96
N LEU A 7 -23.28 6.37 -20.34
CA LEU A 7 -24.19 5.49 -21.07
C LEU A 7 -24.60 4.34 -20.16
N ILE A 8 -25.90 4.06 -20.09
CA ILE A 8 -26.46 2.89 -19.39
C ILE A 8 -26.94 1.93 -20.47
N VAL A 9 -26.38 0.71 -20.48
CA VAL A 9 -26.78 -0.37 -21.39
C VAL A 9 -27.38 -1.49 -20.58
N ASP A 10 -28.71 -1.60 -20.59
CA ASP A 10 -29.48 -2.50 -19.71
C ASP A 10 -30.84 -2.75 -20.33
N ASP A 11 -31.25 -4.01 -20.47
CA ASP A 11 -32.52 -4.37 -21.09
C ASP A 11 -33.74 -4.15 -20.16
N GLU A 12 -33.48 -4.02 -18.86
CA GLU A 12 -34.51 -3.67 -17.88
C GLU A 12 -34.76 -2.15 -17.89
N GLU A 13 -35.58 -1.67 -18.81
CA GLU A 13 -35.83 -0.24 -19.05
C GLU A 13 -36.25 0.49 -17.75
N THR A 14 -37.03 -0.14 -16.88
CA THR A 14 -37.49 0.45 -15.61
C THR A 14 -36.30 0.73 -14.69
N TYR A 15 -35.35 -0.20 -14.56
CA TYR A 15 -34.14 -0.09 -13.78
C TYR A 15 -33.22 0.99 -14.38
N ALA A 16 -32.93 0.91 -15.67
CA ALA A 16 -32.08 1.86 -16.38
C ALA A 16 -32.59 3.30 -16.26
N ARG A 17 -33.90 3.54 -16.42
CA ARG A 17 -34.50 4.87 -16.25
C ARG A 17 -34.56 5.32 -14.80
N GLY A 18 -34.71 4.41 -13.85
CA GLY A 18 -34.56 4.69 -12.41
C GLY A 18 -33.17 5.22 -12.09
N LEU A 19 -32.14 4.50 -12.54
CA LEU A 19 -30.75 4.86 -12.36
C LEU A 19 -30.41 6.19 -13.08
N GLN A 20 -30.87 6.39 -14.32
CA GLN A 20 -30.74 7.64 -15.06
C GLN A 20 -31.26 8.86 -14.28
N ARG A 21 -32.47 8.73 -13.67
CA ARG A 21 -33.07 9.81 -12.86
C ARG A 21 -32.27 10.14 -11.60
N LEU A 22 -31.77 9.10 -10.93
CA LEU A 22 -30.94 9.26 -9.72
C LEU A 22 -29.59 9.91 -10.04
N LEU A 23 -28.95 9.51 -11.14
CA LEU A 23 -27.71 10.12 -11.64
C LEU A 23 -27.94 11.58 -12.04
N GLY A 24 -29.08 11.91 -12.68
CA GLY A 24 -29.47 13.28 -13.01
C GLY A 24 -29.59 14.18 -11.79
N ARG A 25 -30.07 13.66 -10.64
CA ARG A 25 -30.10 14.39 -9.36
C ARG A 25 -28.71 14.70 -8.79
N ARG A 26 -27.69 13.93 -9.20
CA ARG A 26 -26.28 14.14 -8.86
C ARG A 26 -25.52 14.94 -9.93
N GLY A 27 -26.23 15.49 -10.95
CA GLY A 27 -25.63 16.29 -12.02
C GLY A 27 -24.93 15.48 -13.10
N ILE A 28 -25.18 14.17 -13.18
CA ILE A 28 -24.63 13.28 -14.19
C ILE A 28 -25.66 13.06 -15.28
N GLU A 29 -25.39 13.54 -16.51
CA GLU A 29 -26.21 13.26 -17.66
C GLU A 29 -25.94 11.83 -18.16
N ALA A 30 -27.01 11.03 -18.28
CA ALA A 30 -26.91 9.65 -18.74
C ALA A 30 -27.89 9.37 -19.89
N ASP A 31 -27.40 8.66 -20.91
CA ASP A 31 -28.22 8.09 -21.97
C ASP A 31 -28.51 6.60 -21.67
N VAL A 32 -29.62 6.07 -22.21
CA VAL A 32 -30.01 4.66 -21.98
C VAL A 32 -30.09 3.95 -23.34
N ALA A 33 -29.52 2.75 -23.39
CA ALA A 33 -29.67 1.79 -24.49
C ALA A 33 -30.18 0.46 -23.91
N ILE A 34 -31.08 -0.22 -24.62
CA ILE A 34 -31.74 -1.45 -24.15
C ILE A 34 -31.19 -2.73 -24.81
N THR A 35 -30.25 -2.59 -25.72
CA THR A 35 -29.58 -3.68 -26.44
C THR A 35 -28.08 -3.44 -26.57
N ALA A 36 -27.32 -4.51 -26.77
CA ALA A 36 -25.89 -4.44 -27.04
C ALA A 36 -25.57 -3.65 -28.31
N ALA A 37 -26.33 -3.90 -29.38
CA ALA A 37 -26.18 -3.22 -30.68
C ALA A 37 -26.43 -1.71 -30.57
N GLU A 38 -27.48 -1.31 -29.85
CA GLU A 38 -27.76 0.11 -29.57
C GLU A 38 -26.66 0.75 -28.72
N GLY A 39 -26.22 0.09 -27.65
CA GLY A 39 -25.13 0.56 -26.79
C GLY A 39 -23.87 0.82 -27.57
N LEU A 40 -23.46 -0.11 -28.44
CA LEU A 40 -22.27 0.03 -29.27
C LEU A 40 -22.44 1.14 -30.31
N LEU A 41 -23.63 1.27 -30.93
CA LEU A 41 -23.93 2.33 -31.90
C LEU A 41 -23.83 3.71 -31.27
N ARG A 42 -24.38 3.89 -30.05
CA ARG A 42 -24.33 5.14 -29.31
C ARG A 42 -22.90 5.49 -28.91
N ALA A 43 -22.13 4.51 -28.39
CA ALA A 43 -20.73 4.69 -28.02
C ALA A 43 -19.81 5.06 -29.18
N ARG A 44 -20.17 4.66 -30.42
CA ARG A 44 -19.45 5.09 -31.66
C ARG A 44 -19.80 6.49 -32.10
N ARG A 45 -21.01 6.97 -31.80
CA ARG A 45 -21.50 8.29 -32.26
C ARG A 45 -21.19 9.41 -31.28
N HIS A 46 -21.14 9.11 -29.98
CA HIS A 46 -20.92 10.08 -28.92
C HIS A 46 -19.81 9.61 -27.98
N PRO A 47 -18.93 10.51 -27.51
CA PRO A 47 -17.94 10.19 -26.52
C PRO A 47 -18.61 10.07 -25.15
N TYR A 48 -18.54 8.89 -24.54
CA TYR A 48 -18.95 8.66 -23.16
C TYR A 48 -17.72 8.58 -22.25
N ILE A 49 -17.89 9.06 -21.01
CA ILE A 49 -16.84 8.96 -19.99
C ILE A 49 -16.91 7.66 -19.24
N LEU A 50 -18.13 7.18 -18.99
CA LEU A 50 -18.44 5.97 -18.27
C LEU A 50 -19.56 5.22 -19.00
N ILE A 51 -19.47 3.90 -19.06
CA ILE A 51 -20.52 3.02 -19.56
C ILE A 51 -20.89 2.05 -18.46
N LEU A 52 -22.16 2.07 -18.04
CA LEU A 52 -22.75 1.06 -17.17
C LEU A 52 -23.30 -0.02 -18.08
N LEU A 53 -22.86 -1.26 -17.91
CA LEU A 53 -23.11 -2.33 -18.85
C LEU A 53 -23.69 -3.55 -18.15
N ASP A 54 -24.91 -3.95 -18.49
CA ASP A 54 -25.47 -5.19 -17.99
C ASP A 54 -24.72 -6.39 -18.57
N HIS A 55 -24.61 -7.44 -17.75
CA HIS A 55 -24.01 -8.71 -18.15
C HIS A 55 -24.85 -9.45 -19.20
N MET A 56 -26.18 -9.45 -19.04
CA MET A 56 -27.12 -10.14 -19.93
C MET A 56 -27.96 -9.13 -20.71
N LEU A 57 -27.84 -9.16 -22.03
CA LEU A 57 -28.62 -8.33 -22.93
C LEU A 57 -29.37 -9.21 -23.92
N PRO A 58 -30.51 -8.78 -24.45
CA PRO A 58 -31.37 -9.61 -25.31
C PRO A 58 -30.69 -10.07 -26.61
N ASP A 59 -29.67 -9.34 -27.05
CA ASP A 59 -28.94 -9.57 -28.30
C ASP A 59 -27.47 -10.02 -28.07
N GLY A 60 -27.06 -10.32 -26.83
CA GLY A 60 -25.75 -10.85 -26.53
C GLY A 60 -25.27 -10.67 -25.10
N SER A 61 -24.03 -11.08 -24.84
CA SER A 61 -23.39 -10.87 -23.54
C SER A 61 -22.72 -9.50 -23.47
N GLY A 62 -22.98 -8.74 -22.38
CA GLY A 62 -22.28 -7.49 -22.11
C GLY A 62 -20.76 -7.66 -22.01
N LEU A 63 -20.27 -8.84 -21.60
CA LEU A 63 -18.85 -9.14 -21.57
C LEU A 63 -18.19 -9.00 -22.96
N ASP A 64 -18.90 -9.33 -24.02
CA ASP A 64 -18.38 -9.29 -25.38
C ASP A 64 -18.29 -7.86 -25.93
N LEU A 65 -19.03 -6.92 -25.32
CA LEU A 65 -18.98 -5.50 -25.70
C LEU A 65 -17.77 -4.77 -25.09
N ILE A 66 -17.18 -5.24 -24.00
CA ILE A 66 -16.10 -4.51 -23.32
C ILE A 66 -14.94 -4.22 -24.27
N GLY A 67 -14.50 -5.21 -25.05
CA GLY A 67 -13.42 -5.05 -26.02
C GLY A 67 -13.72 -3.97 -27.10
N PRO A 68 -14.83 -4.09 -27.84
CA PRO A 68 -15.26 -3.08 -28.81
C PRO A 68 -15.46 -1.68 -28.23
N LEU A 69 -16.01 -1.55 -27.02
CA LEU A 69 -16.22 -0.25 -26.36
C LEU A 69 -14.90 0.42 -25.99
N ARG A 70 -13.89 -0.33 -25.60
CA ARG A 70 -12.55 0.19 -25.28
C ARG A 70 -11.73 0.61 -26.49
N GLN A 71 -12.10 0.21 -27.69
CA GLN A 71 -11.45 0.67 -28.94
C GLN A 71 -11.81 2.11 -29.30
N SER A 72 -12.83 2.69 -28.68
CA SER A 72 -13.18 4.10 -28.83
C SER A 72 -12.05 5.01 -28.33
N LYS A 73 -11.82 6.14 -28.99
CA LYS A 73 -10.80 7.12 -28.57
C LYS A 73 -11.49 8.45 -28.25
N PRO A 74 -11.46 8.90 -26.99
CA PRO A 74 -10.89 8.28 -25.79
C PRO A 74 -11.74 7.12 -25.28
N ALA A 75 -11.09 6.06 -24.78
CA ALA A 75 -11.77 4.88 -24.26
C ALA A 75 -12.59 5.22 -23.00
N PRO A 76 -13.88 4.80 -22.91
CA PRO A 76 -14.69 4.99 -21.70
C PRO A 76 -14.25 4.05 -20.59
N ALA A 77 -14.50 4.44 -19.33
CA ALA A 77 -14.53 3.49 -18.23
C ALA A 77 -15.77 2.58 -18.39
N VAL A 78 -15.65 1.30 -18.08
CA VAL A 78 -16.76 0.34 -18.17
C VAL A 78 -17.03 -0.26 -16.82
N LEU A 79 -18.24 -0.04 -16.27
CA LEU A 79 -18.73 -0.59 -15.03
C LEU A 79 -19.76 -1.68 -15.34
N MET A 80 -19.43 -2.94 -15.06
CA MET A 80 -20.35 -4.06 -15.28
C MET A 80 -21.38 -4.14 -14.18
N MET A 81 -22.65 -4.35 -14.58
CA MET A 81 -23.78 -4.62 -13.68
C MET A 81 -24.30 -6.04 -13.91
N THR A 82 -24.75 -6.72 -12.87
CA THR A 82 -25.34 -8.06 -13.01
C THR A 82 -26.34 -8.38 -11.90
N ALA A 83 -27.40 -9.11 -12.25
CA ALA A 83 -28.36 -9.64 -11.30
C ALA A 83 -27.80 -10.85 -10.52
N TYR A 84 -26.86 -11.60 -11.12
CA TYR A 84 -26.25 -12.80 -10.53
C TYR A 84 -24.76 -12.59 -10.33
N GLY A 85 -24.40 -12.08 -9.15
CA GLY A 85 -23.03 -11.77 -8.77
C GLY A 85 -22.22 -13.01 -8.41
N THR A 86 -21.81 -13.84 -9.39
CA THR A 86 -20.80 -14.86 -9.13
C THR A 86 -19.40 -14.23 -9.24
N ILE A 87 -18.49 -14.67 -8.38
CA ILE A 87 -17.08 -14.23 -8.38
C ILE A 87 -16.45 -14.46 -9.78
N GLU A 88 -16.85 -15.52 -10.47
CA GLU A 88 -16.38 -15.90 -11.79
C GLU A 88 -16.71 -14.84 -12.85
N ASN A 89 -17.93 -14.31 -12.85
CA ASN A 89 -18.37 -13.27 -13.80
C ASN A 89 -17.66 -11.93 -13.56
N ALA A 90 -17.43 -11.57 -12.29
CA ALA A 90 -16.67 -10.38 -11.94
C ALA A 90 -15.22 -10.48 -12.40
N VAL A 91 -14.57 -11.63 -12.19
CA VAL A 91 -13.20 -11.89 -12.64
C VAL A 91 -13.09 -11.83 -14.16
N GLU A 92 -14.04 -12.41 -14.90
CA GLU A 92 -14.02 -12.40 -16.36
C GLU A 92 -14.26 -10.98 -16.92
N ALA A 93 -15.16 -10.19 -16.31
CA ALA A 93 -15.36 -8.79 -16.67
C ALA A 93 -14.07 -7.96 -16.52
N MET A 94 -13.39 -8.12 -15.38
CA MET A 94 -12.12 -7.45 -15.11
C MET A 94 -11.02 -7.89 -16.09
N ARG A 95 -10.93 -9.18 -16.43
CA ARG A 95 -9.98 -9.71 -17.44
C ARG A 95 -10.20 -9.12 -18.81
N ARG A 96 -11.46 -8.88 -19.21
CA ARG A 96 -11.81 -8.24 -20.48
C ARG A 96 -11.64 -6.73 -20.47
N GLY A 97 -11.32 -6.15 -19.33
CA GLY A 97 -10.98 -4.75 -19.17
C GLY A 97 -12.10 -3.87 -18.63
N ALA A 98 -13.09 -4.43 -17.95
CA ALA A 98 -14.00 -3.61 -17.14
C ALA A 98 -13.19 -2.86 -16.05
N THR A 99 -13.65 -1.67 -15.71
CA THR A 99 -13.03 -0.84 -14.68
C THR A 99 -13.45 -1.30 -13.28
N ASP A 100 -14.71 -1.74 -13.15
CA ASP A 100 -15.27 -2.25 -11.89
C ASP A 100 -16.53 -3.09 -12.17
N TYR A 101 -17.09 -3.69 -11.13
CA TYR A 101 -18.22 -4.59 -11.18
C TYR A 101 -19.19 -4.31 -10.02
N VAL A 102 -20.49 -4.23 -10.29
CA VAL A 102 -21.53 -3.94 -9.30
C VAL A 102 -22.69 -4.94 -9.41
N PRO A 103 -23.05 -5.66 -8.32
CA PRO A 103 -24.27 -6.48 -8.31
C PRO A 103 -25.52 -5.62 -8.35
N LYS A 104 -26.51 -5.97 -9.18
CA LYS A 104 -27.85 -5.32 -9.20
C LYS A 104 -28.67 -5.60 -7.92
N SER A 105 -28.27 -6.60 -7.12
CA SER A 105 -28.85 -6.86 -5.80
C SER A 105 -28.51 -5.78 -4.75
N THR A 106 -27.54 -4.92 -5.06
CA THR A 106 -27.20 -3.73 -4.27
C THR A 106 -28.33 -2.71 -4.40
N GLU A 107 -28.67 -2.01 -3.32
CA GLU A 107 -29.70 -0.96 -3.37
C GLU A 107 -29.30 0.15 -4.36
N LEU A 108 -30.26 0.69 -5.10
CA LEU A 108 -30.01 1.72 -6.13
C LEU A 108 -29.20 2.93 -5.62
N PRO A 109 -29.37 3.44 -4.39
CA PRO A 109 -28.55 4.52 -3.87
C PRO A 109 -27.06 4.16 -3.80
N ASP A 110 -26.71 2.94 -3.41
CA ASP A 110 -25.32 2.47 -3.30
C ASP A 110 -24.69 2.27 -4.70
N VAL A 111 -25.49 1.80 -5.68
CA VAL A 111 -25.07 1.76 -7.09
C VAL A 111 -24.74 3.14 -7.59
N VAL A 112 -25.61 4.14 -7.29
CA VAL A 112 -25.37 5.54 -7.67
C VAL A 112 -24.08 6.09 -7.09
N GLU A 113 -23.77 5.84 -5.81
CA GLU A 113 -22.52 6.29 -5.19
C GLU A 113 -21.30 5.70 -5.90
N ARG A 114 -21.33 4.41 -6.25
CA ARG A 114 -20.26 3.77 -7.02
C ARG A 114 -20.10 4.36 -8.42
N VAL A 115 -21.21 4.67 -9.08
CA VAL A 115 -21.21 5.31 -10.40
C VAL A 115 -20.64 6.72 -10.34
N VAL A 116 -21.03 7.51 -9.31
CA VAL A 116 -20.50 8.86 -9.08
C VAL A 116 -18.98 8.81 -8.87
N GLU A 117 -18.50 7.87 -8.09
CA GLU A 117 -17.06 7.71 -7.85
C GLU A 117 -16.32 7.26 -9.11
N ALA A 118 -16.85 6.29 -9.85
CA ALA A 118 -16.26 5.83 -11.11
C ALA A 118 -16.21 6.96 -12.16
N GLU A 119 -17.26 7.77 -12.26
CA GLU A 119 -17.31 8.92 -13.14
C GLU A 119 -16.31 10.01 -12.73
N ARG A 120 -16.20 10.31 -11.42
CA ARG A 120 -15.24 11.26 -10.88
C ARG A 120 -13.80 10.85 -11.22
N VAL A 121 -13.46 9.58 -11.04
CA VAL A 121 -12.14 9.03 -11.39
C VAL A 121 -11.91 9.11 -12.90
N ALA A 122 -12.89 8.76 -13.72
CA ALA A 122 -12.78 8.82 -15.17
C ALA A 122 -12.65 10.27 -15.69
N ARG A 123 -13.34 11.24 -15.07
CA ARG A 123 -13.18 12.68 -15.39
C ARG A 123 -11.80 13.19 -15.02
N ALA A 124 -11.32 12.89 -13.82
CA ALA A 124 -9.99 13.27 -13.36
C ALA A 124 -8.90 12.75 -14.31
N ALA A 125 -9.02 11.50 -14.78
CA ALA A 125 -8.10 10.90 -15.74
C ALA A 125 -8.08 11.61 -17.12
N ARG A 126 -9.15 12.31 -17.50
CA ARG A 126 -9.27 12.99 -18.80
C ARG A 126 -8.94 14.50 -18.78
N GLN A 127 -8.96 15.15 -17.62
CA GLN A 127 -8.68 16.59 -17.49
C GLN A 127 -7.19 16.92 -17.46
N ILE A 128 -6.31 15.93 -17.57
CA ILE A 128 -4.86 16.11 -17.55
C ILE A 128 -4.39 16.30 -19.00
N PRO A 129 -3.80 17.47 -19.37
CA PRO A 129 -3.22 17.67 -20.70
C PRO A 129 -2.05 16.71 -20.93
N ALA A 130 -2.09 16.02 -22.08
CA ALA A 130 -1.19 14.93 -22.40
C ALA A 130 0.25 15.40 -22.65
N SER A 131 1.05 15.32 -21.59
CA SER A 131 2.46 14.96 -21.71
C SER A 131 2.68 13.71 -20.85
N PRO A 132 3.17 12.58 -21.40
CA PRO A 132 3.30 11.33 -20.63
C PRO A 132 4.11 11.49 -19.35
N ALA A 133 5.10 12.36 -19.34
CA ALA A 133 5.95 12.63 -18.18
C ALA A 133 5.26 13.48 -17.08
N SER A 134 4.38 14.44 -17.43
CA SER A 134 3.71 15.30 -16.46
C SER A 134 2.49 14.62 -15.83
N ALA A 135 1.75 13.81 -16.61
CA ALA A 135 0.65 13.00 -16.10
C ALA A 135 1.13 11.89 -15.15
N ALA A 136 2.26 11.27 -15.47
CA ALA A 136 2.92 10.29 -14.63
C ALA A 136 3.36 10.90 -13.28
N SER A 137 3.93 12.09 -13.30
CA SER A 137 4.38 12.80 -12.09
C SER A 137 3.21 13.25 -11.20
N SER A 138 2.08 13.70 -11.78
CA SER A 138 0.91 14.10 -11.00
C SER A 138 0.20 12.89 -10.38
N ASN A 139 0.06 11.77 -11.08
CA ASN A 139 -0.48 10.54 -10.53
C ASN A 139 0.41 9.96 -9.41
N LEU A 140 1.72 10.04 -9.57
CA LEU A 140 2.67 9.61 -8.57
C LEU A 140 2.62 10.51 -7.33
N ALA A 141 2.52 11.84 -7.51
CA ALA A 141 2.39 12.79 -6.42
C ALA A 141 1.09 12.60 -5.62
N GLN A 142 -0.02 12.26 -6.28
CA GLN A 142 -1.29 11.94 -5.62
C GLN A 142 -1.26 10.60 -4.87
N ALA A 143 -0.60 9.57 -5.44
CA ALA A 143 -0.47 8.27 -4.82
C ALA A 143 0.56 8.24 -3.67
N PHE A 144 1.62 9.05 -3.79
CA PHE A 144 2.71 9.17 -2.83
C PHE A 144 2.78 10.59 -2.27
N LEU A 145 1.86 10.91 -1.36
CA LEU A 145 1.88 12.18 -0.63
C LEU A 145 3.14 12.29 0.22
N GLY A 146 3.74 13.48 0.24
CA GLY A 146 4.92 13.84 1.01
C GLY A 146 5.89 14.70 0.21
N GLU A 147 6.38 15.77 0.82
CA GLU A 147 7.30 16.74 0.21
C GLU A 147 8.73 16.65 0.75
N SER A 148 8.97 15.73 1.70
CA SER A 148 10.30 15.51 2.26
C SER A 148 11.30 15.06 1.19
N THR A 149 12.58 15.38 1.40
CA THR A 149 13.66 14.97 0.49
C THR A 149 13.68 13.47 0.27
N ARG A 150 13.48 12.70 1.36
CA ARG A 150 13.42 11.23 1.29
C ARG A 150 12.28 10.72 0.40
N MET A 151 11.10 11.33 0.49
CA MET A 151 9.97 10.95 -0.36
C MET A 151 10.15 11.38 -1.81
N ARG A 152 10.81 12.51 -2.06
CA ARG A 152 11.19 12.93 -3.42
C ARG A 152 12.18 11.96 -4.07
N GLU A 153 13.15 11.46 -3.33
CA GLU A 153 14.09 10.42 -3.79
C GLU A 153 13.38 9.11 -4.12
N VAL A 154 12.45 8.66 -3.26
CA VAL A 154 11.64 7.47 -3.54
C VAL A 154 10.83 7.64 -4.82
N ARG A 155 10.15 8.78 -5.00
CA ARG A 155 9.39 9.07 -6.23
C ARG A 155 10.29 9.08 -7.47
N ALA A 156 11.47 9.68 -7.39
CA ALA A 156 12.42 9.70 -8.50
C ALA A 156 12.84 8.27 -8.90
N ARG A 157 13.18 7.41 -7.93
CA ARG A 157 13.53 6.01 -8.19
C ARG A 157 12.37 5.20 -8.75
N ILE A 158 11.14 5.44 -8.29
CA ILE A 158 9.94 4.80 -8.85
C ILE A 158 9.77 5.19 -10.31
N ALA A 159 9.90 6.48 -10.65
CA ALA A 159 9.79 6.96 -12.02
C ALA A 159 10.89 6.39 -12.92
N GLU A 160 12.13 6.34 -12.42
CA GLU A 160 13.28 5.75 -13.13
C GLU A 160 13.04 4.28 -13.48
N VAL A 161 12.68 3.47 -12.49
CA VAL A 161 12.50 2.02 -12.72
C VAL A 161 11.23 1.69 -13.49
N ALA A 162 10.22 2.56 -13.46
CA ALA A 162 9.01 2.38 -14.26
C ALA A 162 9.30 2.40 -15.77
N ALA A 163 10.31 3.15 -16.21
CA ALA A 163 10.76 3.17 -17.61
C ALA A 163 11.43 1.86 -18.06
N SER A 164 11.82 0.97 -17.13
CA SER A 164 12.46 -0.31 -17.41
C SER A 164 11.51 -1.48 -17.08
N PRO A 165 10.61 -1.88 -18.00
CA PRO A 165 9.46 -2.74 -17.69
C PRO A 165 9.84 -4.18 -17.33
N ASP A 166 11.07 -4.62 -17.60
CA ASP A 166 11.54 -5.99 -17.33
C ASP A 166 12.43 -6.10 -16.09
N THR A 167 12.78 -4.94 -15.51
CA THR A 167 13.65 -4.90 -14.32
C THR A 167 12.89 -5.36 -13.08
N THR A 168 13.46 -6.33 -12.37
CA THR A 168 12.96 -6.77 -11.05
C THR A 168 13.22 -5.68 -10.01
N VAL A 169 12.22 -5.39 -9.17
CA VAL A 169 12.30 -4.36 -8.13
C VAL A 169 12.13 -4.98 -6.76
N LEU A 170 12.98 -4.63 -5.83
CA LEU A 170 12.84 -5.00 -4.42
C LEU A 170 12.44 -3.76 -3.59
N LEU A 171 11.23 -3.80 -3.04
CA LEU A 171 10.72 -2.78 -2.12
C LEU A 171 10.97 -3.20 -0.68
N SER A 172 11.79 -2.46 0.05
CA SER A 172 12.05 -2.70 1.47
C SER A 172 11.49 -1.56 2.33
N GLY A 173 11.18 -1.85 3.59
CA GLY A 173 10.70 -0.87 4.56
C GLY A 173 9.68 -1.46 5.51
N GLU A 174 9.49 -0.81 6.65
CA GLU A 174 8.59 -1.28 7.70
C GLU A 174 7.16 -1.53 7.21
N SER A 175 6.39 -2.32 7.96
CA SER A 175 4.97 -2.54 7.64
C SER A 175 4.21 -1.21 7.66
N GLY A 176 3.28 -1.03 6.72
CA GLY A 176 2.46 0.18 6.64
C GLY A 176 3.14 1.41 6.01
N THR A 177 4.37 1.31 5.48
CA THR A 177 5.09 2.42 4.81
C THR A 177 4.58 2.75 3.41
N GLY A 178 3.79 1.86 2.79
CA GLY A 178 3.21 2.06 1.46
C GLY A 178 3.86 1.24 0.33
N LYS A 179 4.54 0.12 0.63
CA LYS A 179 5.17 -0.77 -0.37
C LYS A 179 4.22 -1.20 -1.49
N GLY A 180 2.98 -1.61 -1.15
CA GLY A 180 1.96 -1.98 -2.14
C GLY A 180 1.54 -0.81 -3.04
N ILE A 181 1.48 0.42 -2.51
CA ILE A 181 1.20 1.63 -3.30
C ILE A 181 2.38 1.91 -4.25
N ALA A 182 3.64 1.76 -3.78
CA ALA A 182 4.84 1.89 -4.60
C ALA A 182 4.83 0.91 -5.78
N ALA A 183 4.53 -0.36 -5.51
CA ALA A 183 4.45 -1.39 -6.54
C ALA A 183 3.39 -1.07 -7.60
N ARG A 184 2.21 -0.62 -7.16
CA ARG A 184 1.13 -0.21 -8.08
C ARG A 184 1.52 1.02 -8.90
N ALA A 185 2.20 2.00 -8.29
CA ALA A 185 2.71 3.17 -8.99
C ALA A 185 3.75 2.78 -10.07
N ILE A 186 4.70 1.90 -9.76
CA ILE A 186 5.67 1.37 -10.73
C ILE A 186 4.96 0.71 -11.93
N HIS A 187 3.93 -0.09 -11.67
CA HIS A 187 3.13 -0.72 -12.72
C HIS A 187 2.40 0.31 -13.58
N THR A 188 1.67 1.23 -12.95
CA THR A 188 0.84 2.25 -13.64
C THR A 188 1.68 3.20 -14.49
N LEU A 189 2.92 3.49 -14.07
CA LEU A 189 3.86 4.34 -14.80
C LEU A 189 4.65 3.60 -15.90
N SER A 190 4.57 2.27 -15.94
CA SER A 190 5.30 1.47 -16.91
C SER A 190 4.53 1.27 -18.22
N SER A 191 5.21 0.75 -19.24
CA SER A 191 4.58 0.33 -20.49
C SER A 191 3.57 -0.81 -20.32
N ARG A 192 3.55 -1.46 -19.14
CA ARG A 192 2.64 -2.56 -18.78
C ARG A 192 1.39 -2.08 -18.04
N ALA A 193 1.12 -0.77 -17.97
CA ALA A 193 -0.02 -0.17 -17.22
C ALA A 193 -1.40 -0.68 -17.67
N GLY A 194 -1.53 -1.13 -18.93
CA GLY A 194 -2.77 -1.71 -19.46
C GLY A 194 -2.92 -3.22 -19.23
N GLU A 195 -1.89 -3.87 -18.68
CA GLU A 195 -1.85 -5.30 -18.41
C GLU A 195 -2.26 -5.61 -16.96
N PRO A 196 -2.52 -6.89 -16.59
CA PRO A 196 -2.91 -7.24 -15.22
C PRO A 196 -1.84 -6.89 -14.17
N PHE A 197 -2.30 -6.42 -13.00
CA PHE A 197 -1.49 -6.29 -11.78
C PHE A 197 -1.96 -7.32 -10.76
N VAL A 198 -1.15 -8.35 -10.50
CA VAL A 198 -1.49 -9.45 -9.60
C VAL A 198 -0.64 -9.34 -8.33
N ALA A 199 -1.29 -9.07 -7.18
CA ALA A 199 -0.63 -9.10 -5.89
C ALA A 199 -0.77 -10.49 -5.24
N ILE A 200 0.32 -11.00 -4.72
CA ILE A 200 0.45 -12.31 -4.07
C ILE A 200 1.02 -12.07 -2.68
N ASP A 201 0.27 -12.42 -1.66
CA ASP A 201 0.73 -12.41 -0.27
C ASP A 201 1.47 -13.73 0.00
N CYS A 202 2.76 -13.63 0.35
CA CYS A 202 3.62 -14.80 0.56
C CYS A 202 3.49 -15.42 1.98
N VAL A 203 2.75 -14.75 2.89
CA VAL A 203 2.57 -15.19 4.30
C VAL A 203 1.39 -16.14 4.48
N ALA A 204 0.37 -16.03 3.65
CA ALA A 204 -1.01 -16.38 4.03
C ALA A 204 -1.37 -17.87 3.97
N LEU A 205 -0.50 -18.79 3.47
CA LEU A 205 -0.96 -20.16 3.18
C LEU A 205 0.05 -21.23 3.58
N PRO A 206 -0.40 -22.41 4.10
CA PRO A 206 0.43 -23.60 4.23
C PRO A 206 1.07 -23.97 2.87
N THR A 207 2.32 -24.48 2.89
CA THR A 207 3.14 -24.74 1.69
C THR A 207 2.41 -25.38 0.51
N PRO A 208 1.62 -26.46 0.69
CA PRO A 208 0.94 -27.10 -0.45
C PRO A 208 -0.11 -26.20 -1.10
N LEU A 209 -0.81 -25.39 -0.29
CA LEU A 209 -1.82 -24.43 -0.78
C LEU A 209 -1.16 -23.23 -1.44
N ALA A 210 -0.07 -22.73 -0.84
CA ALA A 210 0.72 -21.62 -1.39
C ALA A 210 1.29 -21.99 -2.77
N GLU A 211 1.81 -23.21 -2.92
CA GLU A 211 2.31 -23.72 -4.19
C GLU A 211 1.21 -23.77 -5.26
N SER A 212 0.04 -24.32 -4.90
CA SER A 212 -1.11 -24.39 -5.79
C SER A 212 -1.68 -23.00 -6.16
N GLU A 213 -1.68 -22.04 -5.24
CA GLU A 213 -2.09 -20.67 -5.54
C GLU A 213 -1.08 -19.94 -6.44
N LEU A 214 0.22 -20.13 -6.22
CA LEU A 214 1.27 -19.51 -7.01
C LEU A 214 1.33 -20.05 -8.43
N PHE A 215 1.51 -21.38 -8.55
CA PHE A 215 1.81 -22.07 -9.83
C PHE A 215 0.57 -22.68 -10.49
N GLY A 216 -0.56 -22.79 -9.77
CA GLY A 216 -1.72 -23.53 -10.22
C GLY A 216 -1.57 -25.05 -10.05
N HIS A 217 -2.60 -25.81 -10.38
CA HIS A 217 -2.59 -27.26 -10.32
C HIS A 217 -3.36 -27.89 -11.46
N GLU A 218 -2.93 -29.10 -11.84
CA GLU A 218 -3.66 -29.96 -12.74
C GLU A 218 -4.73 -30.76 -11.98
N LYS A 219 -5.73 -31.26 -12.70
CA LYS A 219 -6.73 -32.16 -12.14
C LYS A 219 -6.07 -33.39 -11.53
N GLY A 220 -6.40 -33.71 -10.26
CA GLY A 220 -5.83 -34.87 -9.56
C GLY A 220 -4.46 -34.63 -8.91
N ALA A 221 -3.94 -33.41 -8.89
CA ALA A 221 -2.63 -33.11 -8.31
C ALA A 221 -2.55 -33.40 -6.79
N PHE A 222 -3.67 -33.27 -6.09
CA PHE A 222 -3.81 -33.61 -4.66
C PHE A 222 -5.28 -33.96 -4.33
N THR A 223 -5.53 -34.43 -3.12
CA THR A 223 -6.88 -34.74 -2.65
C THR A 223 -7.74 -33.47 -2.60
N GLY A 224 -8.78 -33.39 -3.46
CA GLY A 224 -9.62 -32.21 -3.65
C GLY A 224 -9.34 -31.39 -4.92
N ALA A 225 -8.33 -31.74 -5.70
CA ALA A 225 -8.05 -31.13 -7.01
C ALA A 225 -9.00 -31.70 -8.10
N GLU A 226 -10.29 -31.39 -8.00
CA GLU A 226 -11.31 -31.93 -8.94
C GLU A 226 -11.19 -31.36 -10.35
N ARG A 227 -10.65 -30.14 -10.48
CA ARG A 227 -10.48 -29.40 -11.74
C ARG A 227 -9.08 -28.79 -11.82
N GLN A 228 -8.64 -28.50 -13.00
CA GLN A 228 -7.44 -27.69 -13.24
C GLN A 228 -7.72 -26.24 -12.80
N LYS A 229 -6.75 -25.60 -12.12
CA LYS A 229 -6.80 -24.19 -11.71
C LYS A 229 -5.52 -23.47 -12.15
N PRO A 230 -5.63 -22.34 -12.89
CA PRO A 230 -4.46 -21.50 -13.18
C PRO A 230 -3.92 -20.86 -11.93
N GLY A 231 -2.59 -20.73 -11.82
CA GLY A 231 -1.93 -20.06 -10.72
C GLY A 231 -1.88 -18.53 -10.87
N ARG A 232 -1.58 -17.85 -9.79
CA ARG A 232 -1.44 -16.38 -9.77
C ARG A 232 -0.37 -15.87 -10.74
N LEU A 233 0.74 -16.62 -10.89
CA LEU A 233 1.81 -16.28 -11.85
C LEU A 233 1.30 -16.35 -13.29
N GLU A 234 0.50 -17.36 -13.62
CA GLU A 234 -0.12 -17.50 -14.94
C GLU A 234 -1.15 -16.38 -15.22
N MET A 235 -1.95 -16.01 -14.21
CA MET A 235 -2.96 -14.95 -14.30
C MET A 235 -2.35 -13.57 -14.58
N ALA A 236 -1.10 -13.35 -14.23
CA ALA A 236 -0.41 -12.09 -14.48
C ALA A 236 -0.09 -11.87 -15.97
N GLY A 237 0.00 -12.92 -16.77
CA GLY A 237 0.29 -12.84 -18.21
C GLY A 237 1.54 -12.01 -18.50
N ARG A 238 1.39 -10.95 -19.29
CA ARG A 238 2.45 -9.96 -19.58
C ARG A 238 2.44 -8.75 -18.62
N GLY A 239 1.65 -8.81 -17.58
CA GLY A 239 1.47 -7.74 -16.60
C GLY A 239 2.58 -7.64 -15.57
N THR A 240 2.20 -7.41 -14.32
CA THR A 240 3.13 -7.26 -13.19
C THR A 240 2.65 -8.13 -12.03
N VAL A 241 3.58 -8.86 -11.43
CA VAL A 241 3.38 -9.61 -10.18
C VAL A 241 4.03 -8.84 -9.04
N LEU A 242 3.26 -8.57 -7.99
CA LEU A 242 3.77 -8.14 -6.70
C LEU A 242 3.83 -9.36 -5.78
N LEU A 243 5.04 -9.74 -5.34
CA LEU A 243 5.29 -10.71 -4.29
C LEU A 243 5.39 -9.95 -2.98
N ASP A 244 4.27 -9.82 -2.26
CA ASP A 244 4.24 -9.08 -0.99
C ASP A 244 4.69 -9.98 0.15
N GLU A 245 5.45 -9.40 1.08
CA GLU A 245 6.08 -10.06 2.22
C GLU A 245 6.91 -11.30 1.82
N ILE A 246 7.75 -11.15 0.78
CA ILE A 246 8.59 -12.23 0.23
C ILE A 246 9.54 -12.83 1.25
N GLY A 247 9.94 -12.06 2.29
CA GLY A 247 10.79 -12.52 3.39
C GLY A 247 10.16 -13.60 4.28
N ASP A 248 8.84 -13.79 4.18
CA ASP A 248 8.11 -14.81 4.93
C ASP A 248 7.77 -16.05 4.08
N MET A 249 8.21 -16.08 2.81
CA MET A 249 8.03 -17.23 1.93
C MET A 249 8.81 -18.44 2.46
N GLU A 250 8.17 -19.59 2.51
CA GLU A 250 8.81 -20.83 2.95
C GLU A 250 9.96 -21.27 2.02
N PHE A 251 11.02 -21.78 2.62
CA PHE A 251 12.27 -22.10 1.94
C PHE A 251 12.13 -23.03 0.71
N PRO A 252 11.27 -24.08 0.68
CA PRO A 252 11.04 -24.88 -0.51
C PRO A 252 10.48 -24.09 -1.70
N LEU A 253 9.57 -23.15 -1.44
CA LEU A 253 8.95 -22.31 -2.48
C LEU A 253 9.93 -21.31 -3.08
N GLN A 254 10.91 -20.84 -2.30
CA GLN A 254 11.96 -19.94 -2.79
C GLN A 254 12.76 -20.57 -3.93
N GLY A 255 13.06 -21.88 -3.85
CA GLY A 255 13.76 -22.60 -4.92
C GLY A 255 12.95 -22.72 -6.22
N LYS A 256 11.63 -22.93 -6.10
CA LYS A 256 10.73 -22.95 -7.27
C LYS A 256 10.59 -21.57 -7.89
N LEU A 257 10.43 -20.53 -7.06
CA LEU A 257 10.37 -19.15 -7.52
C LEU A 257 11.64 -18.73 -8.25
N LEU A 258 12.81 -19.11 -7.74
CA LEU A 258 14.09 -18.84 -8.39
C LEU A 258 14.12 -19.39 -9.83
N ARG A 259 13.71 -20.65 -10.02
CA ARG A 259 13.62 -21.26 -11.37
C ARG A 259 12.71 -20.46 -12.29
N VAL A 260 11.55 -20.02 -11.82
CA VAL A 260 10.63 -19.18 -12.61
C VAL A 260 11.30 -17.88 -13.06
N LEU A 261 12.06 -17.24 -12.16
CA LEU A 261 12.75 -15.98 -12.46
C LEU A 261 13.92 -16.15 -13.43
N GLU A 262 14.56 -17.32 -13.43
CA GLU A 262 15.71 -17.64 -14.30
C GLU A 262 15.26 -18.18 -15.66
N GLU A 263 14.42 -19.22 -15.65
CA GLU A 263 14.01 -19.95 -16.85
C GLU A 263 12.83 -19.28 -17.58
N ARG A 264 12.14 -18.34 -16.92
CA ARG A 264 10.91 -17.69 -17.43
C ARG A 264 9.80 -18.69 -17.79
N THR A 265 9.82 -19.85 -17.14
CA THR A 265 8.81 -20.89 -17.27
C THR A 265 8.59 -21.57 -15.93
N PHE A 266 7.42 -22.19 -15.75
CA PHE A 266 7.11 -23.03 -14.60
C PHE A 266 6.12 -24.13 -14.99
N GLU A 267 5.99 -25.13 -14.14
CA GLU A 267 5.00 -26.20 -14.28
C GLU A 267 3.94 -26.06 -13.18
N ARG A 268 2.68 -26.40 -13.51
CA ARG A 268 1.63 -26.51 -12.50
C ARG A 268 1.87 -27.73 -11.61
N VAL A 269 1.35 -27.66 -10.38
CA VAL A 269 1.43 -28.78 -9.44
C VAL A 269 0.75 -30.01 -10.04
N GLY A 270 1.50 -31.14 -10.10
CA GLY A 270 1.04 -32.38 -10.72
C GLY A 270 1.08 -32.37 -12.27
N GLY A 271 1.58 -31.31 -12.88
CA GLY A 271 1.74 -31.19 -14.32
C GLY A 271 3.20 -31.35 -14.76
N VAL A 272 3.39 -31.56 -16.07
CA VAL A 272 4.71 -31.64 -16.73
C VAL A 272 4.81 -30.68 -17.93
N ARG A 273 3.79 -29.86 -18.15
CA ARG A 273 3.77 -28.90 -19.25
C ARG A 273 4.33 -27.56 -18.78
N PRO A 274 5.37 -27.02 -19.44
CA PRO A 274 5.89 -25.71 -19.11
C PRO A 274 4.86 -24.62 -19.48
N VAL A 275 4.69 -23.66 -18.57
CA VAL A 275 3.90 -22.45 -18.74
C VAL A 275 4.85 -21.27 -18.81
N ALA A 276 4.76 -20.43 -19.83
CA ALA A 276 5.61 -19.26 -19.99
C ALA A 276 5.28 -18.18 -18.93
N PHE A 277 6.31 -17.51 -18.43
CA PHE A 277 6.20 -16.43 -17.44
C PHE A 277 6.80 -15.14 -17.98
N ASP A 278 5.93 -14.26 -18.51
CA ASP A 278 6.32 -12.98 -19.12
C ASP A 278 6.08 -11.78 -18.20
N ALA A 279 5.59 -11.99 -16.98
CA ALA A 279 5.28 -10.90 -16.09
C ALA A 279 6.54 -10.23 -15.52
N ARG A 280 6.44 -8.92 -15.28
CA ARG A 280 7.39 -8.17 -14.46
C ARG A 280 7.24 -8.57 -13.00
N VAL A 281 8.35 -8.66 -12.27
CA VAL A 281 8.34 -9.00 -10.84
C VAL A 281 8.70 -7.79 -10.00
N ILE A 282 7.88 -7.51 -8.99
CA ILE A 282 8.15 -6.58 -7.90
C ILE A 282 8.04 -7.40 -6.61
N ALA A 283 9.09 -7.44 -5.82
CA ALA A 283 9.09 -8.07 -4.50
C ALA A 283 9.02 -7.01 -3.41
N ALA A 284 8.28 -7.28 -2.34
CA ALA A 284 8.20 -6.39 -1.17
C ALA A 284 8.48 -7.17 0.11
N SER A 285 9.20 -6.58 1.05
CA SER A 285 9.49 -7.17 2.36
C SER A 285 9.58 -6.08 3.43
N HIS A 286 9.05 -6.38 4.63
CA HIS A 286 9.30 -5.58 5.83
C HIS A 286 10.54 -6.07 6.59
N ARG A 287 11.00 -7.30 6.32
CA ARG A 287 12.18 -7.91 6.93
C ARG A 287 13.43 -7.62 6.09
N ASP A 288 14.56 -7.55 6.73
CA ASP A 288 15.84 -7.48 6.04
C ASP A 288 16.18 -8.85 5.43
N LEU A 289 16.13 -8.94 4.10
CA LEU A 289 16.44 -10.18 3.40
C LEU A 289 17.91 -10.59 3.55
N SER A 290 18.84 -9.65 3.78
CA SER A 290 20.26 -9.97 4.01
C SER A 290 20.48 -10.63 5.35
N GLU A 291 19.73 -10.22 6.39
CA GLU A 291 19.71 -10.90 7.68
C GLU A 291 19.15 -12.32 7.55
N LEU A 292 18.02 -12.47 6.85
CA LEU A 292 17.42 -13.79 6.59
C LEU A 292 18.35 -14.73 5.81
N VAL A 293 19.16 -14.21 4.88
CA VAL A 293 20.19 -14.99 4.19
C VAL A 293 21.25 -15.46 5.19
N SER A 294 21.74 -14.59 6.07
CA SER A 294 22.72 -14.95 7.10
C SER A 294 22.20 -16.02 8.07
N GLU A 295 20.89 -15.97 8.37
CA GLU A 295 20.17 -16.95 9.19
C GLU A 295 19.80 -18.24 8.44
N LYS A 296 20.13 -18.35 7.16
CA LYS A 296 19.77 -19.48 6.27
C LYS A 296 18.24 -19.69 6.12
N LYS A 297 17.44 -18.64 6.36
CA LYS A 297 16.00 -18.64 6.17
C LYS A 297 15.59 -18.14 4.79
N PHE A 298 16.50 -17.48 4.07
CA PHE A 298 16.32 -17.01 2.70
C PHE A 298 17.50 -17.41 1.84
N ARG A 299 17.25 -17.78 0.57
CA ARG A 299 18.30 -18.20 -0.35
C ARG A 299 19.06 -17.00 -0.88
N LEU A 300 20.38 -17.09 -0.91
CA LEU A 300 21.26 -16.03 -1.41
C LEU A 300 21.06 -15.79 -2.92
N ASP A 301 20.90 -16.87 -3.70
CA ASP A 301 20.68 -16.80 -5.13
C ASP A 301 19.36 -16.07 -5.47
N LEU A 302 18.27 -16.37 -4.78
CA LEU A 302 17.01 -15.67 -4.93
C LEU A 302 17.12 -14.19 -4.50
N PHE A 303 17.82 -13.90 -3.41
CA PHE A 303 18.04 -12.51 -2.97
C PHE A 303 18.71 -11.69 -4.07
N HIS A 304 19.79 -12.18 -4.70
CA HIS A 304 20.44 -11.47 -5.79
C HIS A 304 19.54 -11.29 -7.01
N ARG A 305 18.69 -12.26 -7.32
CA ARG A 305 17.75 -12.18 -8.44
C ARG A 305 16.62 -11.18 -8.21
N LEU A 306 16.21 -10.99 -6.96
CA LEU A 306 15.18 -10.02 -6.58
C LEU A 306 15.75 -8.61 -6.36
N SER A 307 16.98 -8.48 -5.86
CA SER A 307 17.62 -7.22 -5.50
C SER A 307 18.33 -6.53 -6.66
N VAL A 308 17.74 -6.54 -7.87
CA VAL A 308 18.32 -5.86 -9.05
C VAL A 308 18.17 -4.34 -8.92
N PHE A 309 16.99 -3.88 -8.53
CA PHE A 309 16.73 -2.46 -8.29
C PHE A 309 16.05 -2.28 -6.92
N PRO A 310 16.83 -2.06 -5.85
CA PRO A 310 16.29 -1.87 -4.52
C PRO A 310 15.75 -0.45 -4.31
N ILE A 311 14.55 -0.36 -3.73
CA ILE A 311 13.94 0.90 -3.28
C ILE A 311 13.56 0.75 -1.81
N HIS A 312 14.13 1.59 -0.95
CA HIS A 312 13.79 1.61 0.47
C HIS A 312 12.74 2.69 0.76
N LEU A 313 11.61 2.28 1.36
CA LEU A 313 10.56 3.20 1.79
C LEU A 313 10.82 3.62 3.24
N PRO A 314 11.05 4.92 3.49
CA PRO A 314 11.35 5.40 4.83
C PRO A 314 10.13 5.26 5.76
N PRO A 315 10.34 4.93 7.04
CA PRO A 315 9.27 4.93 8.03
C PRO A 315 8.70 6.35 8.22
N LEU A 316 7.43 6.45 8.61
CA LEU A 316 6.71 7.72 8.68
C LEU A 316 7.42 8.75 9.60
N ARG A 317 7.90 8.31 10.76
CA ARG A 317 8.68 9.14 11.71
C ARG A 317 9.93 9.79 11.11
N SER A 318 10.47 9.24 10.02
CA SER A 318 11.67 9.77 9.36
C SER A 318 11.36 10.65 8.15
N ARG A 319 10.08 10.85 7.80
CA ARG A 319 9.65 11.70 6.67
C ARG A 319 9.57 13.19 7.07
N GLY A 320 9.50 13.48 8.36
CA GLY A 320 9.38 14.86 8.89
C GLY A 320 7.94 15.23 9.23
N SER A 321 7.81 16.27 10.06
CA SER A 321 6.52 16.75 10.58
C SER A 321 5.55 17.18 9.47
N ASP A 322 6.08 17.84 8.43
CA ASP A 322 5.25 18.33 7.32
C ASP A 322 4.57 17.19 6.56
N ASP A 323 5.30 16.09 6.30
CA ASP A 323 4.73 14.92 5.63
C ASP A 323 3.69 14.20 6.51
N ILE A 324 3.92 14.15 7.83
CA ILE A 324 2.96 13.56 8.78
C ILE A 324 1.66 14.36 8.75
N LEU A 325 1.74 15.69 8.87
CA LEU A 325 0.56 16.57 8.88
C LEU A 325 -0.16 16.58 7.54
N LEU A 326 0.58 16.58 6.42
CA LEU A 326 0.00 16.50 5.08
C LEU A 326 -0.82 15.22 4.90
N LEU A 327 -0.27 14.07 5.31
CA LEU A 327 -0.96 12.78 5.26
C LEU A 327 -2.17 12.74 6.21
N ALA A 328 -2.03 13.28 7.42
CA ALA A 328 -3.11 13.35 8.39
C ALA A 328 -4.29 14.18 7.85
N GLN A 329 -4.02 15.38 7.32
CA GLN A 329 -5.04 16.24 6.70
C GLN A 329 -5.72 15.56 5.51
N HIS A 330 -4.94 14.91 4.66
CA HIS A 330 -5.47 14.18 3.51
C HIS A 330 -6.46 13.08 3.93
N PHE A 331 -6.06 12.19 4.85
CA PHE A 331 -6.93 11.11 5.31
C PHE A 331 -8.13 11.62 6.10
N LEU A 332 -7.93 12.64 6.95
CA LEU A 332 -9.03 13.25 7.68
C LEU A 332 -10.09 13.82 6.71
N GLY A 333 -9.65 14.55 5.68
CA GLY A 333 -10.54 15.10 4.66
C GLY A 333 -11.24 14.02 3.83
N GLU A 334 -10.51 12.94 3.47
CA GLU A 334 -11.06 11.79 2.73
C GLU A 334 -12.21 11.13 3.53
N PHE A 335 -11.96 10.79 4.81
CA PHE A 335 -12.97 10.12 5.63
C PHE A 335 -14.11 11.05 6.05
N ALA A 336 -13.81 12.31 6.37
CA ALA A 336 -14.82 13.29 6.73
C ALA A 336 -15.82 13.53 5.57
N SER A 337 -15.31 13.68 4.34
CA SER A 337 -16.17 13.87 3.16
C SER A 337 -17.07 12.65 2.89
N ARG A 338 -16.60 11.44 3.14
CA ARG A 338 -17.41 10.20 2.99
C ARG A 338 -18.58 10.14 3.95
N LEU A 339 -18.44 10.72 5.14
CA LEU A 339 -19.48 10.76 6.18
C LEU A 339 -20.25 12.09 6.21
N GLY A 340 -20.05 12.97 5.21
CA GLY A 340 -20.72 14.28 5.15
C GLY A 340 -20.32 15.23 6.28
N LYS A 341 -19.12 15.03 6.87
CA LYS A 341 -18.57 15.85 7.95
C LYS A 341 -17.50 16.78 7.41
N THR A 342 -17.21 17.85 8.13
CA THR A 342 -16.06 18.73 7.87
C THR A 342 -15.25 18.81 9.15
N LEU A 343 -14.05 18.23 9.15
CA LEU A 343 -13.14 18.19 10.29
C LEU A 343 -11.79 18.74 9.91
N THR A 344 -11.21 19.56 10.79
CA THR A 344 -9.84 20.06 10.68
C THR A 344 -9.01 19.58 11.87
N LEU A 345 -7.69 19.42 11.70
CA LEU A 345 -6.80 19.09 12.82
C LEU A 345 -6.68 20.27 13.76
N SER A 346 -6.88 20.06 15.07
CA SER A 346 -6.51 21.05 16.08
C SER A 346 -4.99 21.19 16.16
N ARG A 347 -4.53 22.32 16.70
CA ARG A 347 -3.10 22.55 16.92
C ARG A 347 -2.53 21.51 17.88
N GLU A 348 -3.25 21.18 18.93
CA GLU A 348 -2.84 20.20 19.94
C GLU A 348 -2.68 18.81 19.31
N VAL A 349 -3.63 18.36 18.48
CA VAL A 349 -3.51 17.09 17.76
C VAL A 349 -2.35 17.12 16.77
N SER A 350 -2.14 18.22 16.06
CA SER A 350 -1.02 18.39 15.14
C SER A 350 0.33 18.23 15.87
N ASP A 351 0.47 18.87 17.03
CA ASP A 351 1.67 18.75 17.87
C ASP A 351 1.85 17.31 18.39
N LEU A 352 0.78 16.64 18.81
CA LEU A 352 0.80 15.26 19.26
C LEU A 352 1.25 14.31 18.12
N LEU A 353 0.68 14.43 16.93
CA LEU A 353 1.00 13.59 15.79
C LEU A 353 2.46 13.72 15.35
N THR A 354 3.03 14.93 15.40
CA THR A 354 4.44 15.14 14.99
C THR A 354 5.45 14.52 15.93
N HIS A 355 5.07 14.24 17.17
CA HIS A 355 5.93 13.63 18.19
C HIS A 355 5.70 12.12 18.38
N TYR A 356 4.72 11.54 17.69
CA TYR A 356 4.41 10.13 17.76
C TYR A 356 5.23 9.32 16.73
N ASP A 357 5.72 8.13 17.11
CA ASP A 357 6.62 7.33 16.27
C ASP A 357 5.94 6.54 15.15
N PHE A 358 4.63 6.37 15.22
CA PHE A 358 3.85 5.57 14.27
C PHE A 358 4.46 4.18 13.99
N PRO A 359 4.46 3.24 14.96
CA PRO A 359 4.97 1.89 14.72
C PRO A 359 4.27 1.16 13.57
N GLY A 360 2.99 1.48 13.30
CA GLY A 360 2.25 1.02 12.14
C GLY A 360 2.32 1.95 10.91
N ASN A 361 3.19 2.96 10.94
CA ASN A 361 3.46 3.90 9.85
C ASN A 361 2.19 4.57 9.29
N VAL A 362 2.09 4.70 7.97
CA VAL A 362 0.96 5.35 7.29
C VAL A 362 -0.35 4.59 7.51
N ARG A 363 -0.28 3.26 7.66
CA ARG A 363 -1.48 2.44 7.95
C ARG A 363 -2.09 2.81 9.31
N GLU A 364 -1.25 3.00 10.31
CA GLU A 364 -1.70 3.44 11.64
C GLU A 364 -2.25 4.86 11.61
N LEU A 365 -1.55 5.80 10.98
CA LEU A 365 -2.03 7.18 10.83
C LEU A 365 -3.40 7.21 10.14
N ARG A 366 -3.58 6.45 9.06
CA ARG A 366 -4.86 6.35 8.34
C ARG A 366 -5.97 5.85 9.26
N ASN A 367 -5.72 4.78 10.02
CA ASN A 367 -6.69 4.23 10.97
C ASN A 367 -7.02 5.21 12.09
N LEU A 368 -6.06 6.01 12.57
CA LEU A 368 -6.31 7.06 13.54
C LEU A 368 -7.24 8.15 13.00
N MET A 369 -7.04 8.59 11.75
CA MET A 369 -7.91 9.58 11.11
C MET A 369 -9.31 9.03 10.88
N GLU A 370 -9.44 7.80 10.39
CA GLU A 370 -10.72 7.13 10.20
C GLU A 370 -11.50 7.02 11.51
N ARG A 371 -10.86 6.54 12.57
CA ARG A 371 -11.45 6.44 13.89
C ARG A 371 -11.92 7.80 14.43
N ALA A 372 -11.10 8.85 14.28
CA ALA A 372 -11.44 10.19 14.73
C ALA A 372 -12.71 10.71 14.05
N VAL A 373 -12.83 10.52 12.74
CA VAL A 373 -14.03 10.92 11.98
C VAL A 373 -15.27 10.15 12.42
N ILE A 374 -15.14 8.84 12.71
CA ILE A 374 -16.26 8.03 13.21
C ILE A 374 -16.75 8.54 14.59
N LEU A 375 -15.81 8.80 15.51
CA LEU A 375 -16.11 9.20 16.88
C LEU A 375 -16.53 10.67 17.02
N ALA A 376 -16.12 11.53 16.09
CA ALA A 376 -16.48 12.94 16.10
C ALA A 376 -18.00 13.14 16.06
N SER A 377 -18.51 14.05 16.91
CA SER A 377 -19.92 14.44 16.87
C SER A 377 -20.29 15.01 15.48
N PRO A 378 -21.53 14.85 15.01
CA PRO A 378 -21.99 15.46 13.76
C PRO A 378 -21.83 16.99 13.69
N THR A 379 -21.79 17.65 14.85
CA THR A 379 -21.60 19.10 14.96
C THR A 379 -20.16 19.53 15.16
N SER A 380 -19.23 18.59 15.37
CA SER A 380 -17.81 18.90 15.54
C SER A 380 -17.19 19.33 14.21
N THR A 381 -16.43 20.42 14.24
CA THR A 381 -15.65 20.92 13.10
C THR A 381 -14.15 20.71 13.29
N GLU A 382 -13.72 20.23 14.46
CA GLU A 382 -12.32 20.08 14.82
C GLU A 382 -12.04 18.70 15.42
N PHE A 383 -10.91 18.12 15.04
CA PHE A 383 -10.38 16.90 15.63
C PHE A 383 -9.52 17.29 16.84
N THR A 384 -10.03 16.97 18.03
CA THR A 384 -9.44 17.28 19.34
C THR A 384 -8.78 16.06 19.98
N PRO A 385 -7.88 16.22 20.97
CA PRO A 385 -7.11 15.10 21.58
C PRO A 385 -7.95 13.99 22.20
N ASP A 386 -9.17 14.28 22.64
CA ASP A 386 -10.11 13.30 23.23
C ASP A 386 -10.55 12.21 22.24
N LEU A 387 -10.45 12.46 20.95
CA LEU A 387 -10.74 11.49 19.90
C LEU A 387 -9.54 10.56 19.60
N LEU A 388 -8.35 10.87 20.11
CA LEU A 388 -7.17 10.00 20.01
C LEU A 388 -7.30 8.81 20.97
N PRO A 389 -6.73 7.64 20.59
CA PRO A 389 -6.58 6.55 21.55
C PRO A 389 -5.74 6.97 22.74
N PRO A 390 -6.10 6.59 23.99
CA PRO A 390 -5.36 6.98 25.22
C PRO A 390 -3.85 6.71 25.12
N ARG A 391 -3.47 5.56 24.52
CA ARG A 391 -2.08 5.17 24.32
C ARG A 391 -1.27 6.19 23.48
N VAL A 392 -1.88 6.77 22.45
CA VAL A 392 -1.20 7.79 21.61
C VAL A 392 -1.02 9.08 22.39
N ALA A 393 -2.05 9.50 23.11
CA ALA A 393 -2.02 10.70 23.95
C ALA A 393 -0.99 10.57 25.10
N GLU A 394 -0.97 9.44 25.80
CA GLU A 394 -0.07 9.20 26.93
C GLU A 394 1.42 9.12 26.52
N ILE A 395 1.76 8.37 25.46
CA ILE A 395 3.15 8.25 25.00
C ILE A 395 3.69 9.62 24.57
N THR A 396 2.87 10.41 23.91
CA THR A 396 3.29 11.73 23.43
C THR A 396 3.44 12.72 24.58
N LEU A 397 2.51 12.70 25.55
CA LEU A 397 2.63 13.51 26.77
C LEU A 397 3.87 13.14 27.58
N GLN A 398 4.16 11.86 27.75
CA GLN A 398 5.38 11.40 28.44
C GLN A 398 6.66 11.88 27.74
N ARG A 399 6.69 11.91 26.39
CA ARG A 399 7.82 12.43 25.62
C ARG A 399 7.94 13.95 25.66
N GLN A 400 6.82 14.69 25.65
CA GLN A 400 6.83 16.14 25.81
C GLN A 400 7.26 16.57 27.23
N LEU A 401 6.95 15.76 28.24
CA LEU A 401 7.37 15.97 29.64
C LEU A 401 8.82 15.48 29.88
N ALA A 402 9.35 14.57 29.06
CA ALA A 402 10.72 14.07 29.19
C ALA A 402 11.80 15.16 29.13
N PRO A 403 11.72 16.22 28.29
CA PRO A 403 12.70 17.33 28.34
C PRO A 403 12.64 18.15 29.64
N LEU A 404 11.47 18.21 30.31
CA LEU A 404 11.32 18.93 31.58
C LEU A 404 11.86 18.17 32.79
N THR A 405 11.86 16.82 32.70
CA THR A 405 12.45 15.95 33.75
C THR A 405 13.92 15.62 33.45
N ALA A 406 14.39 15.71 32.20
CA ALA A 406 15.79 15.48 31.84
C ALA A 406 16.75 16.60 32.31
N GLN A 407 16.25 17.73 32.77
CA GLN A 407 17.08 18.75 33.42
C GLN A 407 17.39 18.46 34.89
N SER A 408 16.79 17.43 35.50
CA SER A 408 17.10 17.03 36.89
C SER A 408 17.91 15.74 37.00
N ASP A 409 18.04 14.93 35.95
CA ASP A 409 18.96 13.80 35.94
C ASP A 409 20.25 14.23 35.26
N ARG A 410 21.25 14.57 36.07
CA ARG A 410 22.63 14.79 35.65
C ARG A 410 23.17 13.46 35.11
N GLY A 411 22.88 13.17 33.85
CA GLY A 411 23.50 12.07 33.14
C GLY A 411 25.01 12.25 33.13
N LEU A 412 25.73 11.19 33.43
CA LEU A 412 27.20 11.15 33.46
C LEU A 412 27.66 11.09 32.00
N THR A 413 28.10 12.23 31.45
CA THR A 413 28.60 12.29 30.06
C THR A 413 30.12 12.22 30.10
N VAL A 414 30.70 11.17 29.50
CA VAL A 414 32.15 11.03 29.32
C VAL A 414 32.43 11.15 27.80
N THR A 415 33.23 12.15 27.46
CA THR A 415 33.67 12.40 26.08
C THR A 415 34.78 11.42 25.71
N PHE A 416 34.64 10.72 24.58
CA PHE A 416 35.66 9.83 24.03
C PHE A 416 36.42 10.51 22.87
N GLU A 417 37.75 10.61 22.97
CA GLU A 417 38.60 11.08 21.90
C GLU A 417 39.34 9.90 21.25
N PRO A 418 38.98 9.49 20.01
CA PRO A 418 39.68 8.41 19.32
C PRO A 418 41.18 8.68 19.17
N GLY A 419 42.01 7.72 19.55
CA GLY A 419 43.48 7.81 19.48
C GLY A 419 44.15 8.44 20.72
N ARG A 420 43.40 9.00 21.67
CA ARG A 420 43.86 9.53 22.95
C ARG A 420 43.33 8.75 24.14
N ASP A 421 42.06 8.38 24.11
CA ASP A 421 41.42 7.70 25.20
C ASP A 421 41.54 6.18 25.06
N THR A 422 41.97 5.54 26.15
CA THR A 422 41.91 4.09 26.31
C THR A 422 40.71 3.71 27.17
N LEU A 423 40.24 2.47 27.06
CA LEU A 423 39.13 1.96 27.89
C LEU A 423 39.40 2.16 29.39
N GLU A 424 40.65 2.05 29.80
CA GLU A 424 41.12 2.21 31.18
C GLU A 424 41.01 3.68 31.66
N ASN A 425 41.35 4.64 30.79
CA ASN A 425 41.21 6.06 31.10
C ASN A 425 39.73 6.46 31.19
N LEU A 426 38.88 5.90 30.36
CA LEU A 426 37.42 6.12 30.40
C LEU A 426 36.80 5.52 31.69
N GLU A 427 37.21 4.31 32.04
CA GLU A 427 36.75 3.65 33.27
C GLU A 427 37.13 4.48 34.50
N ARG A 428 38.36 4.99 34.57
CA ARG A 428 38.83 5.87 35.63
C ARG A 428 38.00 7.15 35.74
N ARG A 429 37.77 7.85 34.63
CA ARG A 429 36.98 9.09 34.59
C ARG A 429 35.53 8.87 34.99
N LEU A 430 34.93 7.76 34.59
CA LEU A 430 33.58 7.35 35.02
C LEU A 430 33.51 7.12 36.54
N LEU A 431 34.52 6.47 37.13
CA LEU A 431 34.59 6.21 38.57
C LEU A 431 34.77 7.52 39.35
N GLU A 432 35.67 8.39 38.92
CA GLU A 432 35.92 9.68 39.55
C GLU A 432 34.65 10.54 39.58
N GLU A 433 33.93 10.60 38.44
CA GLU A 433 32.72 11.40 38.33
C GLU A 433 31.56 10.81 39.15
N ALA A 434 31.40 9.47 39.16
CA ALA A 434 30.40 8.81 39.99
C ALA A 434 30.64 9.02 41.46
N LEU A 435 31.91 8.97 41.91
CA LEU A 435 32.30 9.28 43.29
C LEU A 435 32.04 10.73 43.64
N ARG A 436 32.31 11.66 42.75
CA ARG A 436 32.03 13.08 42.91
C ARG A 436 30.52 13.35 43.07
N MET A 437 29.70 12.75 42.22
CA MET A 437 28.24 12.86 42.28
C MET A 437 27.65 12.22 43.55
N ALA A 438 28.26 11.15 44.01
CA ALA A 438 27.86 10.49 45.24
C ALA A 438 28.34 11.18 46.51
N GLY A 439 29.08 12.30 46.41
CA GLY A 439 29.70 12.98 47.58
C GLY A 439 30.67 12.10 48.34
N GLY A 440 31.43 11.25 47.64
CA GLY A 440 32.40 10.30 48.23
C GLY A 440 31.77 9.03 48.82
N LYS A 441 30.44 8.90 48.80
CA LYS A 441 29.74 7.70 49.37
C LYS A 441 29.81 6.54 48.38
N LYS A 442 30.70 5.56 48.67
CA LYS A 442 30.99 4.40 47.80
C LYS A 442 29.76 3.53 47.48
N VAL A 443 28.78 3.42 48.40
CA VAL A 443 27.55 2.67 48.16
C VAL A 443 26.71 3.36 47.07
N LYS A 444 26.52 4.69 47.18
CA LYS A 444 25.76 5.48 46.24
C LYS A 444 26.45 5.61 44.86
N ALA A 445 27.78 5.65 44.84
CA ALA A 445 28.56 5.61 43.59
C ALA A 445 28.41 4.25 42.88
N ALA A 446 28.34 3.14 43.60
CA ALA A 446 28.08 1.82 43.03
C ALA A 446 26.67 1.72 42.40
N GLU A 447 25.66 2.28 43.07
CA GLU A 447 24.29 2.38 42.57
C GLU A 447 24.22 3.21 41.29
N ILE A 448 24.88 4.38 41.23
CA ILE A 448 24.97 5.25 40.04
C ILE A 448 25.56 4.51 38.83
N LEU A 449 26.58 3.68 39.08
CA LEU A 449 27.27 2.91 38.04
C LEU A 449 26.62 1.54 37.71
N GLY A 450 25.56 1.15 38.41
CA GLY A 450 24.90 -0.14 38.24
C GLY A 450 25.78 -1.36 38.58
N ILE A 451 26.79 -1.20 39.45
CA ILE A 451 27.70 -2.28 39.87
C ILE A 451 27.61 -2.57 41.35
N SER A 452 28.08 -3.78 41.77
CA SER A 452 28.11 -4.11 43.17
C SER A 452 29.16 -3.25 43.94
N ARG A 453 28.91 -3.01 45.24
CA ARG A 453 29.84 -2.31 46.11
C ARG A 453 31.26 -2.91 46.08
N PHE A 454 31.38 -4.23 46.04
CA PHE A 454 32.66 -4.93 45.97
C PHE A 454 33.37 -4.69 44.62
N ALA A 455 32.61 -4.66 43.52
CA ALA A 455 33.12 -4.35 42.19
C ALA A 455 33.65 -2.90 42.13
N LEU A 456 32.95 -1.95 42.77
CA LEU A 456 33.41 -0.56 42.86
C LEU A 456 34.72 -0.46 43.66
N LEU A 457 34.77 -1.06 44.90
CA LEU A 457 35.95 -1.00 45.77
C LEU A 457 37.20 -1.53 45.07
N ARG A 458 37.10 -2.63 44.37
CA ARG A 458 38.20 -3.23 43.61
C ARG A 458 38.72 -2.32 42.49
N ARG A 459 37.83 -1.56 41.82
CA ARG A 459 38.18 -0.61 40.76
C ARG A 459 38.80 0.66 41.36
N VAL A 460 38.21 1.18 42.43
CA VAL A 460 38.76 2.34 43.17
C VAL A 460 40.18 2.07 43.64
N GLU A 461 40.44 0.87 44.17
CA GLU A 461 41.78 0.43 44.61
C GLU A 461 42.73 0.30 43.38
N LYS A 462 42.27 -0.29 42.28
CA LYS A 462 43.03 -0.42 41.02
C LYS A 462 43.51 0.91 40.50
N PHE A 463 42.65 1.95 40.56
CA PHE A 463 42.94 3.27 40.01
C PHE A 463 43.49 4.29 41.04
N GLY A 464 43.62 3.91 42.31
CA GLY A 464 44.10 4.75 43.38
C GLY A 464 43.20 5.96 43.71
N LEU A 465 41.87 5.77 43.63
CA LEU A 465 40.81 6.78 43.84
C LEU A 465 40.26 6.73 45.29
#